data_d91c0c7764369806488afb200abd29c6
#
_entry.id   d91c0c7764369806488afb200abd29c6
#
_cell.length_a   1.000
_cell.length_b   1.000
_cell.length_c   1.000
_cell.angle_alpha   90.00
_cell.angle_beta   90.00
_cell.angle_gamma   90.00
#
_symmetry.space_group_name_H-M   'P 1'
#
loop_
_entity.id
_entity.type
_entity.pdbx_description
1 polymer ?
#
loop_
_entity_poly.entity_id
_entity_poly.type
_entity_poly.pdbx_seq_one_letter_code
_entity_poly.pdbx_strand_id
1 'polypeptide(L)'
;AEQTTEITDETLLIAYTADNAPFFQIDEKGNASGFEADLIAKIFDSIKDDCKNYAYVKVEPGYRLGEETAYTDKDGKTYIAYMAVGGLQKNDGTNNEDYSFTNTVISNRVVTLVKKDSKIKDYSNLGGAKLAVVSKAAQNALADNAVIADRSAKTTTVYKTAQAAFTALYQDKADAVVIDEFDLRTLDFILDGKKQALSDWTTELSGQLDTVEYAFATAKYDRLKDDINEALLE
;
A
#
# COMPACT_ATOMS: atom_id res chain seq x y z
N ALA A 1 -7.33 -23.72 -3.95
CA ALA A 1 -7.73 -23.18 -5.26
C ALA A 1 -6.50 -22.83 -6.09
N GLU A 2 -6.60 -22.93 -7.39
CA GLU A 2 -5.49 -22.65 -8.29
C GLU A 2 -5.79 -21.42 -9.16
N GLN A 3 -4.78 -20.61 -9.42
CA GLN A 3 -4.88 -19.57 -10.43
C GLN A 3 -5.01 -20.21 -11.81
N THR A 4 -5.98 -19.77 -12.59
CA THR A 4 -6.22 -20.24 -13.96
C THR A 4 -6.35 -19.06 -14.92
N THR A 5 -6.06 -19.31 -16.20
CA THR A 5 -6.39 -18.39 -17.30
C THR A 5 -7.67 -18.79 -18.02
N GLU A 6 -8.18 -19.99 -17.76
CA GLU A 6 -9.45 -20.48 -18.30
C GLU A 6 -10.59 -20.05 -17.38
N ILE A 7 -11.46 -19.18 -17.86
CA ILE A 7 -12.59 -18.64 -17.09
C ILE A 7 -13.84 -19.46 -17.40
N THR A 8 -14.44 -20.00 -16.35
CA THR A 8 -15.67 -20.78 -16.37
C THR A 8 -16.64 -20.26 -15.31
N ASP A 9 -17.85 -20.82 -15.23
CA ASP A 9 -18.83 -20.48 -14.18
C ASP A 9 -18.37 -20.78 -12.75
N GLU A 10 -17.38 -21.65 -12.60
CA GLU A 10 -16.79 -22.02 -11.31
C GLU A 10 -15.53 -21.19 -10.98
N THR A 11 -15.16 -20.22 -11.83
CA THR A 11 -13.97 -19.39 -11.64
C THR A 11 -14.33 -18.08 -10.92
N LEU A 12 -13.72 -17.83 -9.77
CA LEU A 12 -13.82 -16.52 -9.11
C LEU A 12 -12.95 -15.50 -9.86
N LEU A 13 -13.54 -14.42 -10.32
CA LEU A 13 -12.80 -13.33 -10.96
C LEU A 13 -12.35 -12.31 -9.92
N ILE A 14 -11.07 -11.97 -9.95
CA ILE A 14 -10.42 -10.96 -9.14
C ILE A 14 -10.02 -9.81 -10.04
N ALA A 15 -10.63 -8.65 -9.86
CA ALA A 15 -10.39 -7.46 -10.66
C ALA A 15 -9.10 -6.73 -10.22
N TYR A 16 -8.39 -6.16 -11.18
CA TYR A 16 -7.30 -5.20 -10.96
C TYR A 16 -7.34 -4.13 -12.06
N THR A 17 -6.84 -2.93 -11.78
CA THR A 17 -6.85 -1.83 -12.76
C THR A 17 -5.49 -1.65 -13.44
N ALA A 18 -4.40 -1.82 -12.70
CA ALA A 18 -3.03 -1.68 -13.18
C ALA A 18 -2.06 -2.46 -12.30
N ASP A 19 -0.86 -2.69 -12.85
CA ASP A 19 0.25 -3.17 -12.03
C ASP A 19 0.63 -2.13 -10.98
N ASN A 20 0.84 -2.58 -9.75
CA ASN A 20 1.19 -1.75 -8.60
C ASN A 20 2.19 -2.49 -7.70
N ALA A 21 3.48 -2.45 -8.08
CA ALA A 21 4.52 -3.02 -7.23
C ALA A 21 4.67 -2.23 -5.92
N PRO A 22 4.95 -2.87 -4.80
CA PRO A 22 5.22 -4.30 -4.60
C PRO A 22 3.95 -5.13 -4.34
N PHE A 23 2.76 -4.56 -4.44
CA PHE A 23 1.49 -5.21 -4.09
C PHE A 23 1.10 -6.30 -5.09
N PHE A 24 0.93 -5.92 -6.34
CA PHE A 24 0.36 -6.77 -7.37
C PHE A 24 0.88 -6.43 -8.76
N GLN A 25 1.26 -7.44 -9.53
CA GLN A 25 1.67 -7.33 -10.92
C GLN A 25 1.24 -8.59 -11.69
N ILE A 26 0.97 -8.44 -12.99
CA ILE A 26 0.71 -9.56 -13.90
C ILE A 26 1.69 -9.51 -15.07
N ASP A 27 2.34 -10.65 -15.35
CA ASP A 27 3.22 -10.81 -16.49
C ASP A 27 2.45 -11.04 -17.82
N GLU A 28 3.15 -11.01 -18.93
CA GLU A 28 2.57 -11.24 -20.28
C GLU A 28 1.93 -12.63 -20.45
N LYS A 29 2.25 -13.58 -19.56
CA LYS A 29 1.68 -14.93 -19.57
C LYS A 29 0.46 -15.07 -18.65
N GLY A 30 0.09 -13.99 -17.95
CA GLY A 30 -1.02 -13.98 -17.02
C GLY A 30 -0.67 -14.47 -15.60
N ASN A 31 0.61 -14.66 -15.27
CA ASN A 31 1.02 -15.03 -13.93
C ASN A 31 1.05 -13.82 -13.01
N ALA A 32 0.37 -13.92 -11.88
CA ALA A 32 0.39 -12.90 -10.86
C ALA A 32 1.63 -13.02 -9.95
N SER A 33 2.14 -11.87 -9.52
CA SER A 33 3.25 -11.76 -8.57
C SER A 33 3.05 -10.57 -7.64
N GLY A 34 3.84 -10.51 -6.57
CA GLY A 34 3.76 -9.49 -5.54
C GLY A 34 3.09 -9.99 -4.26
N PHE A 35 3.16 -9.17 -3.23
CA PHE A 35 2.67 -9.51 -1.89
C PHE A 35 1.22 -9.99 -1.89
N GLU A 36 0.33 -9.28 -2.58
CA GLU A 36 -1.09 -9.62 -2.62
C GLU A 36 -1.35 -10.93 -3.38
N ALA A 37 -0.62 -11.17 -4.48
CA ALA A 37 -0.76 -12.42 -5.22
C ALA A 37 -0.35 -13.63 -4.38
N ASP A 38 0.76 -13.53 -3.63
CA ASP A 38 1.22 -14.58 -2.72
C ASP A 38 0.23 -14.83 -1.58
N LEU A 39 -0.36 -13.77 -1.03
CA LEU A 39 -1.36 -13.87 0.02
C LEU A 39 -2.67 -14.46 -0.50
N ILE A 40 -3.14 -14.06 -1.68
CA ILE A 40 -4.31 -14.62 -2.34
C ILE A 40 -4.16 -16.14 -2.54
N ALA A 41 -3.01 -16.59 -3.02
CA ALA A 41 -2.76 -18.01 -3.22
C ALA A 41 -2.94 -18.82 -1.91
N LYS A 42 -2.47 -18.28 -0.79
CA LYS A 42 -2.65 -18.91 0.54
C LYS A 42 -4.09 -18.88 1.02
N ILE A 43 -4.76 -17.73 0.90
CA ILE A 43 -6.17 -17.58 1.28
C ILE A 43 -7.04 -18.58 0.51
N PHE A 44 -6.88 -18.65 -0.80
CA PHE A 44 -7.68 -19.56 -1.62
C PHE A 44 -7.32 -21.03 -1.44
N ASP A 45 -6.12 -21.35 -0.94
CA ASP A 45 -5.82 -22.72 -0.51
C ASP A 45 -6.57 -23.10 0.79
N SER A 46 -6.77 -22.14 1.68
CA SER A 46 -7.57 -22.32 2.90
C SER A 46 -9.06 -22.49 2.62
N ILE A 47 -9.63 -21.72 1.67
CA ILE A 47 -11.07 -21.76 1.30
C ILE A 47 -11.35 -22.58 0.03
N LYS A 48 -10.50 -23.54 -0.31
CA LYS A 48 -10.58 -24.33 -1.55
C LYS A 48 -11.88 -25.13 -1.73
N ASP A 49 -12.59 -25.44 -0.65
CA ASP A 49 -13.86 -26.16 -0.70
C ASP A 49 -15.00 -25.27 -1.26
N ASP A 50 -14.90 -23.96 -1.09
CA ASP A 50 -15.86 -22.96 -1.56
C ASP A 50 -15.45 -22.31 -2.89
N CYS A 51 -14.15 -22.32 -3.22
CA CYS A 51 -13.60 -21.76 -4.44
C CYS A 51 -12.53 -22.67 -5.05
N LYS A 52 -12.83 -23.29 -6.20
CA LYS A 52 -11.90 -24.21 -6.86
C LYS A 52 -10.81 -23.49 -7.66
N ASN A 53 -11.21 -22.46 -8.39
CA ASN A 53 -10.34 -21.72 -9.29
C ASN A 53 -10.58 -20.22 -9.17
N TYR A 54 -9.54 -19.43 -9.36
CA TYR A 54 -9.65 -17.99 -9.48
C TYR A 54 -8.80 -17.47 -10.66
N ALA A 55 -9.22 -16.36 -11.24
CA ALA A 55 -8.50 -15.69 -12.33
C ALA A 55 -8.48 -14.19 -12.12
N TYR A 56 -7.38 -13.57 -12.50
CA TYR A 56 -7.26 -12.11 -12.48
C TYR A 56 -7.75 -11.53 -13.80
N VAL A 57 -8.56 -10.48 -13.73
CA VAL A 57 -9.09 -9.77 -14.89
C VAL A 57 -8.81 -8.28 -14.76
N LYS A 58 -8.28 -7.68 -15.83
CA LYS A 58 -8.06 -6.25 -15.88
C LYS A 58 -9.37 -5.54 -16.16
N VAL A 59 -9.67 -4.52 -15.36
CA VAL A 59 -10.87 -3.68 -15.49
C VAL A 59 -10.48 -2.21 -15.55
N GLU A 60 -11.40 -1.38 -16.04
CA GLU A 60 -11.21 0.07 -16.04
C GLU A 60 -11.36 0.65 -14.62
N PRO A 61 -10.67 1.77 -14.31
CA PRO A 61 -10.90 2.50 -13.07
C PRO A 61 -12.38 2.89 -12.93
N GLY A 62 -12.95 2.63 -11.74
CA GLY A 62 -14.37 2.86 -11.47
C GLY A 62 -15.28 1.66 -11.72
N TYR A 63 -14.71 0.50 -12.10
CA TYR A 63 -15.46 -0.76 -12.21
C TYR A 63 -16.17 -1.09 -10.89
N ARG A 64 -17.46 -1.46 -10.98
CA ARG A 64 -18.28 -1.80 -9.81
C ARG A 64 -18.36 -3.31 -9.60
N LEU A 65 -17.77 -3.76 -8.49
CA LEU A 65 -17.76 -5.16 -8.09
C LEU A 65 -19.19 -5.69 -7.89
N GLY A 66 -19.44 -6.90 -8.41
CA GLY A 66 -20.72 -7.57 -8.27
C GLY A 66 -21.83 -7.06 -9.19
N GLU A 67 -21.58 -6.00 -9.99
CA GLU A 67 -22.61 -5.36 -10.81
C GLU A 67 -22.28 -5.34 -12.30
N GLU A 68 -21.05 -5.02 -12.65
CA GLU A 68 -20.66 -4.81 -14.04
C GLU A 68 -19.91 -6.01 -14.62
N THR A 69 -19.95 -6.15 -15.95
CA THR A 69 -19.18 -7.17 -16.65
C THR A 69 -17.68 -6.89 -16.54
N ALA A 70 -16.94 -7.86 -15.98
CA ALA A 70 -15.47 -7.81 -15.89
C ALA A 70 -14.81 -8.48 -17.09
N TYR A 71 -15.42 -9.52 -17.64
CA TYR A 71 -14.89 -10.30 -18.73
C TYR A 71 -16.01 -10.82 -19.64
N THR A 72 -15.75 -10.85 -20.95
CA THR A 72 -16.64 -11.50 -21.93
C THR A 72 -15.81 -12.52 -22.71
N ASP A 73 -16.26 -13.75 -22.74
CA ASP A 73 -15.59 -14.82 -23.48
C ASP A 73 -15.86 -14.76 -24.99
N LYS A 74 -15.21 -15.66 -25.74
CA LYS A 74 -15.34 -15.76 -27.21
C LYS A 74 -16.75 -16.07 -27.70
N ASP A 75 -17.58 -16.67 -26.84
CA ASP A 75 -18.97 -17.07 -27.15
C ASP A 75 -19.97 -15.98 -26.73
N GLY A 76 -19.46 -14.84 -26.22
CA GLY A 76 -20.26 -13.68 -25.81
C GLY A 76 -20.85 -13.82 -24.40
N LYS A 77 -20.46 -14.83 -23.64
CA LYS A 77 -20.88 -14.97 -22.24
C LYS A 77 -20.12 -14.01 -21.35
N THR A 78 -20.83 -13.33 -20.47
CA THR A 78 -20.30 -12.32 -19.57
C THR A 78 -20.10 -12.86 -18.17
N TYR A 79 -19.06 -12.36 -17.50
CA TYR A 79 -18.67 -12.74 -16.16
C TYR A 79 -18.42 -11.48 -15.30
N ILE A 80 -18.75 -11.55 -14.02
CA ILE A 80 -18.67 -10.46 -13.06
C ILE A 80 -17.55 -10.77 -12.06
N ALA A 81 -16.77 -9.76 -11.66
CA ALA A 81 -15.80 -9.90 -10.58
C ALA A 81 -16.42 -9.48 -9.25
N TYR A 82 -16.14 -10.27 -8.20
CA TYR A 82 -16.63 -10.04 -6.85
C TYR A 82 -15.54 -9.61 -5.87
N MET A 83 -14.28 -9.57 -6.31
CA MET A 83 -13.14 -9.18 -5.53
C MET A 83 -12.21 -8.30 -6.34
N ALA A 84 -11.50 -7.37 -5.69
CA ALA A 84 -10.47 -6.54 -6.30
C ALA A 84 -9.21 -6.48 -5.44
N VAL A 85 -8.07 -6.33 -6.13
CA VAL A 85 -6.72 -6.23 -5.58
C VAL A 85 -5.95 -5.08 -6.25
N GLY A 86 -4.75 -4.79 -5.79
CA GLY A 86 -3.85 -3.81 -6.41
C GLY A 86 -3.41 -2.69 -5.47
N GLY A 87 -3.21 -2.96 -4.19
CA GLY A 87 -2.79 -1.97 -3.20
C GLY A 87 -3.89 -0.97 -2.88
N LEU A 88 -5.10 -1.48 -2.63
CA LEU A 88 -6.27 -0.65 -2.33
C LEU A 88 -6.21 -0.13 -0.89
N GLN A 89 -6.28 1.19 -0.73
CA GLN A 89 -6.22 1.84 0.59
C GLN A 89 -7.61 1.90 1.21
N LYS A 90 -7.76 1.45 2.46
CA LYS A 90 -9.04 1.47 3.19
C LYS A 90 -9.57 2.89 3.46
N ASN A 91 -8.69 3.86 3.57
CA ASN A 91 -9.02 5.23 4.01
C ASN A 91 -8.61 6.28 2.98
N ASP A 92 -8.78 5.99 1.70
CA ASP A 92 -8.42 6.92 0.62
C ASP A 92 -9.41 8.08 0.43
N GLY A 93 -10.47 8.11 1.24
CA GLY A 93 -11.53 9.11 1.14
C GLY A 93 -12.56 8.83 0.04
N THR A 94 -12.41 7.73 -0.71
CA THR A 94 -13.45 7.30 -1.64
C THR A 94 -14.65 6.75 -0.87
N ASN A 95 -15.84 7.10 -1.33
CA ASN A 95 -17.07 6.62 -0.75
C ASN A 95 -17.24 5.14 -1.13
N ASN A 96 -17.15 4.23 -0.16
CA ASN A 96 -17.26 2.79 -0.37
C ASN A 96 -18.73 2.35 -0.43
N GLU A 97 -19.57 3.10 -1.15
CA GLU A 97 -20.97 2.73 -1.30
C GLU A 97 -21.15 1.47 -2.15
N ASP A 98 -20.21 1.22 -3.06
CA ASP A 98 -20.31 0.16 -4.07
C ASP A 98 -19.58 -1.13 -3.68
N TYR A 99 -18.72 -1.13 -2.64
CA TYR A 99 -17.98 -2.32 -2.19
C TYR A 99 -17.61 -2.28 -0.71
N SER A 100 -17.12 -3.41 -0.19
CA SER A 100 -16.64 -3.57 1.18
C SER A 100 -15.16 -3.91 1.20
N PHE A 101 -14.42 -3.42 2.20
CA PHE A 101 -13.06 -3.86 2.45
C PHE A 101 -13.01 -5.09 3.37
N THR A 102 -12.04 -5.96 3.13
CA THR A 102 -11.63 -7.02 4.07
C THR A 102 -10.92 -6.42 5.28
N ASN A 103 -10.51 -7.26 6.21
CA ASN A 103 -9.53 -6.88 7.23
C ASN A 103 -8.26 -6.36 6.55
N THR A 104 -7.52 -5.52 7.27
CA THR A 104 -6.25 -4.98 6.79
C THR A 104 -5.26 -6.10 6.52
N VAL A 105 -4.71 -6.13 5.31
CA VAL A 105 -3.71 -7.13 4.89
C VAL A 105 -2.29 -6.65 5.14
N ILE A 106 -2.05 -5.34 5.04
CA ILE A 106 -0.78 -4.70 5.37
C ILE A 106 -1.01 -3.24 5.75
N SER A 107 -0.17 -2.73 6.64
CA SER A 107 -0.14 -1.32 7.01
C SER A 107 1.20 -0.70 6.60
N ASN A 108 1.13 0.54 6.12
CA ASN A 108 2.29 1.36 5.79
C ASN A 108 2.29 2.59 6.69
N ARG A 109 3.21 2.64 7.67
CA ARG A 109 3.31 3.76 8.60
C ARG A 109 4.09 4.91 7.97
N VAL A 110 3.68 6.15 8.24
CA VAL A 110 4.48 7.35 7.99
C VAL A 110 5.26 7.66 9.24
N VAL A 111 6.58 7.61 9.14
CA VAL A 111 7.52 7.75 10.25
C VAL A 111 8.47 8.93 10.02
N THR A 112 9.15 9.34 11.07
CA THR A 112 10.12 10.43 11.02
C THR A 112 11.47 9.98 11.57
N LEU A 113 12.52 10.17 10.78
CA LEU A 113 13.90 9.88 11.18
C LEU A 113 14.69 11.18 11.36
N VAL A 114 15.49 11.19 12.40
CA VAL A 114 16.42 12.27 12.74
C VAL A 114 17.82 11.70 12.95
N LYS A 115 18.85 12.55 12.96
CA LYS A 115 20.19 12.11 13.39
C LYS A 115 20.16 11.68 14.86
N LYS A 116 20.99 10.70 15.26
CA LYS A 116 21.08 10.22 16.65
C LYS A 116 21.40 11.31 17.68
N ASP A 117 22.20 12.28 17.28
CA ASP A 117 22.59 13.44 18.10
C ASP A 117 21.61 14.62 17.99
N SER A 118 20.52 14.48 17.25
CA SER A 118 19.50 15.51 17.10
C SER A 118 18.89 15.92 18.44
N LYS A 119 18.55 17.21 18.54
CA LYS A 119 17.77 17.74 19.66
C LYS A 119 16.27 17.43 19.53
N ILE A 120 15.82 17.05 18.35
CA ILE A 120 14.45 16.61 18.08
C ILE A 120 14.30 15.19 18.66
N LYS A 121 13.48 15.03 19.70
CA LYS A 121 13.27 13.75 20.39
C LYS A 121 11.87 13.18 20.21
N ASP A 122 10.92 14.03 19.88
CA ASP A 122 9.53 13.69 19.63
C ASP A 122 8.88 14.64 18.62
N TYR A 123 7.65 14.33 18.22
CA TYR A 123 6.90 15.12 17.24
C TYR A 123 6.59 16.55 17.69
N SER A 124 6.55 16.82 18.99
CA SER A 124 6.33 18.18 19.50
C SER A 124 7.51 19.11 19.24
N ASN A 125 8.69 18.56 18.98
CA ASN A 125 9.92 19.30 18.68
C ASN A 125 10.10 19.59 17.17
N LEU A 126 9.20 19.15 16.29
CA LEU A 126 9.29 19.40 14.85
C LEU A 126 8.97 20.86 14.46
N GLY A 127 8.33 21.63 15.34
CA GLY A 127 8.10 23.05 15.10
C GLY A 127 9.41 23.80 14.91
N GLY A 128 9.52 24.53 13.78
CA GLY A 128 10.73 25.24 13.40
C GLY A 128 11.83 24.41 12.74
N ALA A 129 11.64 23.09 12.59
CA ALA A 129 12.58 22.20 11.90
C ALA A 129 12.49 22.32 10.37
N LYS A 130 13.60 22.02 9.69
CA LYS A 130 13.63 21.81 8.23
C LYS A 130 13.29 20.37 7.94
N LEU A 131 12.12 20.12 7.34
CA LEU A 131 11.63 18.76 7.04
C LEU A 131 11.93 18.39 5.58
N ALA A 132 12.54 17.23 5.38
CA ALA A 132 12.62 16.57 4.08
C ALA A 132 11.49 15.55 3.98
N VAL A 133 10.66 15.61 2.95
CA VAL A 133 9.48 14.77 2.76
C VAL A 133 9.58 14.05 1.44
N VAL A 134 9.31 12.75 1.41
CA VAL A 134 9.53 11.92 0.21
C VAL A 134 8.23 11.59 -0.49
N SER A 135 7.27 10.99 0.19
CA SER A 135 6.06 10.46 -0.43
C SER A 135 4.85 11.39 -0.33
N LYS A 136 3.82 11.10 -1.13
CA LYS A 136 2.53 11.80 -1.00
C LYS A 136 1.84 11.48 0.33
N ALA A 137 1.97 10.25 0.81
CA ALA A 137 1.47 9.85 2.12
C ALA A 137 2.10 10.67 3.25
N ALA A 138 3.43 10.85 3.20
CA ALA A 138 4.14 11.70 4.16
C ALA A 138 3.72 13.17 4.10
N GLN A 139 3.47 13.71 2.90
CA GLN A 139 2.95 15.07 2.74
C GLN A 139 1.56 15.24 3.36
N ASN A 140 0.67 14.30 3.10
CA ASN A 140 -0.69 14.30 3.65
C ASN A 140 -0.66 14.17 5.18
N ALA A 141 0.13 13.22 5.71
CA ALA A 141 0.27 13.02 7.16
C ALA A 141 0.74 14.28 7.89
N LEU A 142 1.66 15.05 7.29
CA LEU A 142 2.08 16.33 7.85
C LEU A 142 1.00 17.40 7.79
N ALA A 143 0.25 17.48 6.68
CA ALA A 143 -0.82 18.45 6.50
C ALA A 143 -1.99 18.20 7.46
N ASP A 144 -2.31 16.93 7.72
CA ASP A 144 -3.43 16.52 8.56
C ASP A 144 -3.08 16.54 10.07
N ASN A 145 -1.78 16.62 10.42
CA ASN A 145 -1.36 16.66 11.81
C ASN A 145 -1.46 18.07 12.39
N ALA A 146 -2.54 18.34 13.14
CA ALA A 146 -2.82 19.65 13.74
C ALA A 146 -1.67 20.18 14.63
N VAL A 147 -0.97 19.29 15.35
CA VAL A 147 0.14 19.70 16.23
C VAL A 147 1.33 20.22 15.43
N ILE A 148 1.60 19.62 14.28
CA ILE A 148 2.71 20.03 13.41
C ILE A 148 2.30 21.23 12.55
N ALA A 149 1.08 21.23 12.01
CA ALA A 149 0.55 22.32 11.22
C ALA A 149 0.47 23.64 12.01
N ASP A 150 0.07 23.58 13.30
CA ASP A 150 -0.03 24.75 14.17
C ASP A 150 1.34 25.31 14.63
N ARG A 151 2.38 24.47 14.65
CA ARG A 151 3.76 24.88 15.04
C ARG A 151 4.68 25.15 13.87
N SER A 152 4.16 25.17 12.68
CA SER A 152 4.77 25.39 11.35
C SER A 152 6.25 24.99 11.30
N ALA A 153 6.53 23.86 10.65
CA ALA A 153 7.88 23.55 10.21
C ALA A 153 8.49 24.76 9.52
N LYS A 154 9.71 25.11 9.85
CA LYS A 154 10.40 26.28 9.30
C LYS A 154 10.46 26.23 7.77
N THR A 155 10.69 25.03 7.24
CA THR A 155 10.58 24.72 5.82
C THR A 155 10.25 23.25 5.62
N THR A 156 9.40 22.95 4.64
CA THR A 156 9.16 21.59 4.17
C THR A 156 9.62 21.50 2.73
N THR A 157 10.58 20.62 2.46
CA THR A 157 11.10 20.38 1.11
C THR A 157 10.71 18.97 0.68
N VAL A 158 10.02 18.88 -0.46
CA VAL A 158 9.64 17.61 -1.07
C VAL A 158 10.79 17.11 -1.94
N TYR A 159 11.27 15.91 -1.64
CA TYR A 159 12.32 15.24 -2.40
C TYR A 159 11.71 14.15 -3.28
N LYS A 160 12.25 13.97 -4.49
CA LYS A 160 11.77 12.95 -5.43
C LYS A 160 12.16 11.53 -5.02
N THR A 161 13.20 11.37 -4.22
CA THR A 161 13.72 10.07 -3.79
C THR A 161 14.12 10.08 -2.32
N ALA A 162 14.00 8.94 -1.67
CA ALA A 162 14.48 8.73 -0.32
C ALA A 162 16.00 8.99 -0.20
N GLN A 163 16.78 8.55 -1.19
CA GLN A 163 18.22 8.81 -1.25
C GLN A 163 18.55 10.31 -1.13
N ALA A 164 17.84 11.18 -1.87
CA ALA A 164 18.06 12.61 -1.84
C ALA A 164 17.67 13.25 -0.49
N ALA A 165 16.56 12.80 0.11
CA ALA A 165 16.12 13.27 1.42
C ALA A 165 17.11 12.91 2.53
N PHE A 166 17.60 11.66 2.58
CA PHE A 166 18.59 11.25 3.58
C PHE A 166 19.97 11.88 3.32
N THR A 167 20.33 12.14 2.08
CA THR A 167 21.53 12.94 1.78
C THR A 167 21.41 14.36 2.34
N ALA A 168 20.24 14.99 2.22
CA ALA A 168 19.98 16.31 2.81
C ALA A 168 20.06 16.29 4.35
N LEU A 169 19.53 15.24 5.00
CA LEU A 169 19.66 15.04 6.44
C LEU A 169 21.14 14.87 6.85
N TYR A 170 21.88 14.04 6.13
CA TYR A 170 23.32 13.83 6.40
C TYR A 170 24.13 15.13 6.32
N GLN A 171 23.81 15.98 5.34
CA GLN A 171 24.49 17.26 5.07
C GLN A 171 23.96 18.45 5.88
N ASP A 172 23.11 18.23 6.89
CA ASP A 172 22.48 19.30 7.72
C ASP A 172 21.60 20.28 6.94
N LYS A 173 21.17 19.90 5.72
CA LYS A 173 20.20 20.66 4.92
C LYS A 173 18.76 20.41 5.36
N ALA A 174 18.52 19.29 6.03
CA ALA A 174 17.28 18.95 6.71
C ALA A 174 17.59 18.53 8.15
N ASP A 175 16.62 18.72 9.04
CA ASP A 175 16.71 18.33 10.45
C ASP A 175 16.00 16.98 10.70
N ALA A 176 15.05 16.62 9.83
CA ALA A 176 14.32 15.36 9.88
C ALA A 176 13.88 14.92 8.47
N VAL A 177 13.71 13.62 8.29
CA VAL A 177 13.11 12.99 7.10
C VAL A 177 11.78 12.37 7.48
N VAL A 178 10.70 12.76 6.81
CA VAL A 178 9.36 12.18 6.92
C VAL A 178 9.11 11.31 5.71
N ILE A 179 8.87 10.03 5.94
CA ILE A 179 8.84 9.00 4.90
C ILE A 179 7.89 7.86 5.30
N ASP A 180 7.28 7.19 4.34
CA ASP A 180 6.58 5.94 4.61
C ASP A 180 7.55 4.75 4.74
N GLU A 181 7.11 3.72 5.47
CA GLU A 181 7.96 2.56 5.75
C GLU A 181 8.31 1.74 4.51
N PHE A 182 7.46 1.73 3.47
CA PHE A 182 7.76 0.96 2.27
C PHE A 182 8.95 1.57 1.53
N ASP A 183 8.96 2.88 1.35
CA ASP A 183 10.10 3.59 0.75
C ASP A 183 11.35 3.49 1.63
N LEU A 184 11.18 3.54 2.95
CA LEU A 184 12.29 3.41 3.89
C LEU A 184 12.93 2.01 3.84
N ARG A 185 12.14 0.95 3.81
CA ARG A 185 12.63 -0.44 3.81
C ARG A 185 13.28 -0.86 2.50
N THR A 186 12.90 -0.23 1.39
CA THR A 186 13.48 -0.51 0.07
C THR A 186 14.70 0.34 -0.25
N LEU A 187 15.05 1.29 0.62
CA LEU A 187 16.18 2.19 0.39
C LEU A 187 17.53 1.52 0.66
N ASP A 188 18.33 1.43 -0.37
CA ASP A 188 19.77 1.23 -0.27
C ASP A 188 20.46 2.60 -0.25
N PHE A 189 20.71 3.14 0.96
CA PHE A 189 21.33 4.46 1.09
C PHE A 189 22.80 4.41 0.72
N ILE A 190 23.20 5.23 -0.25
CA ILE A 190 24.57 5.33 -0.75
C ILE A 190 25.16 6.69 -0.38
N LEU A 191 26.31 6.69 0.30
CA LEU A 191 27.07 7.89 0.57
C LEU A 191 28.52 7.68 0.12
N ASP A 192 29.02 8.62 -0.68
CA ASP A 192 30.39 8.56 -1.25
C ASP A 192 30.66 7.22 -1.97
N GLY A 193 29.68 6.71 -2.69
CA GLY A 193 29.75 5.45 -3.43
C GLY A 193 29.72 4.17 -2.57
N LYS A 194 29.46 4.29 -1.27
CA LYS A 194 29.37 3.15 -0.35
C LYS A 194 27.97 3.05 0.25
N LYS A 195 27.43 1.81 0.32
CA LYS A 195 26.20 1.54 1.04
C LYS A 195 26.42 1.74 2.53
N GLN A 196 25.49 2.50 3.15
CA GLN A 196 25.49 2.75 4.58
C GLN A 196 24.15 2.40 5.20
N ALA A 197 24.17 1.77 6.38
CA ALA A 197 22.97 1.53 7.14
C ALA A 197 22.49 2.83 7.79
N LEU A 198 21.26 3.21 7.52
CA LEU A 198 20.65 4.39 8.16
C LEU A 198 20.65 4.27 9.68
N SER A 199 20.44 3.06 10.21
CA SER A 199 20.46 2.78 11.65
C SER A 199 21.78 3.13 12.36
N ASP A 200 22.87 3.29 11.64
CA ASP A 200 24.16 3.65 12.24
C ASP A 200 24.18 5.12 12.72
N TRP A 201 23.46 6.00 12.04
CA TRP A 201 23.53 7.43 12.30
C TRP A 201 22.18 8.14 12.46
N THR A 202 21.06 7.43 12.19
CA THR A 202 19.70 7.95 12.42
C THR A 202 18.98 7.19 13.51
N THR A 203 17.92 7.80 14.03
CA THR A 203 16.92 7.18 14.91
C THR A 203 15.54 7.61 14.47
N GLU A 204 14.58 6.68 14.59
CA GLU A 204 13.16 6.95 14.35
C GLU A 204 12.58 7.61 15.60
N LEU A 205 11.76 8.65 15.42
CA LEU A 205 10.99 9.24 16.52
C LEU A 205 9.93 8.24 17.00
N SER A 206 9.70 8.21 18.31
CA SER A 206 8.68 7.35 18.91
C SER A 206 7.29 7.70 18.38
N GLY A 207 6.53 6.69 17.96
CA GLY A 207 5.21 6.84 17.35
C GLY A 207 5.26 6.98 15.83
N GLN A 208 4.16 7.42 15.25
CA GLN A 208 3.99 7.59 13.81
C GLN A 208 3.10 8.79 13.53
N LEU A 209 3.26 9.42 12.36
CA LEU A 209 2.39 10.52 11.94
C LEU A 209 1.06 10.03 11.40
N ASP A 210 1.09 8.93 10.68
CA ASP A 210 -0.09 8.33 10.06
C ASP A 210 0.16 6.85 9.79
N THR A 211 -0.92 6.13 9.49
CA THR A 211 -0.87 4.74 9.04
C THR A 211 -1.84 4.58 7.89
N VAL A 212 -1.30 4.18 6.73
CA VAL A 212 -2.10 3.81 5.58
C VAL A 212 -2.36 2.31 5.63
N GLU A 213 -3.62 1.91 5.64
CA GLU A 213 -4.03 0.51 5.66
C GLU A 213 -4.47 0.06 4.28
N TYR A 214 -3.99 -1.11 3.86
CA TYR A 214 -4.33 -1.75 2.60
C TYR A 214 -5.14 -3.02 2.86
N ALA A 215 -6.14 -3.25 2.02
CA ALA A 215 -7.02 -4.41 2.11
C ALA A 215 -7.49 -4.83 0.72
N PHE A 216 -8.09 -6.00 0.62
CA PHE A 216 -8.84 -6.39 -0.56
C PHE A 216 -10.22 -5.75 -0.54
N ALA A 217 -10.80 -5.51 -1.71
CA ALA A 217 -12.19 -5.11 -1.83
C ALA A 217 -13.04 -6.29 -2.30
N THR A 218 -14.27 -6.39 -1.81
CA THR A 218 -15.27 -7.37 -2.25
C THR A 218 -16.57 -6.66 -2.62
N ALA A 219 -17.38 -7.30 -3.42
CA ALA A 219 -18.74 -6.81 -3.67
C ALA A 219 -19.49 -6.66 -2.34
N LYS A 220 -20.34 -5.64 -2.27
CA LYS A 220 -21.13 -5.35 -1.08
C LYS A 220 -22.10 -6.51 -0.78
N TYR A 221 -22.23 -6.86 0.50
CA TYR A 221 -23.08 -7.96 0.97
C TYR A 221 -22.66 -9.37 0.48
N ASP A 222 -21.46 -9.53 -0.02
CA ASP A 222 -20.94 -10.84 -0.42
C ASP A 222 -20.29 -11.56 0.77
N ARG A 223 -20.57 -12.86 0.91
CA ARG A 223 -19.98 -13.72 1.94
C ARG A 223 -18.47 -13.89 1.77
N LEU A 224 -17.96 -13.71 0.55
CA LEU A 224 -16.53 -13.83 0.25
C LEU A 224 -15.65 -12.99 1.18
N LYS A 225 -16.13 -11.81 1.60
CA LYS A 225 -15.42 -10.98 2.57
C LYS A 225 -15.21 -11.69 3.90
N ASP A 226 -16.23 -12.39 4.39
CA ASP A 226 -16.16 -13.07 5.69
C ASP A 226 -15.24 -14.29 5.60
N ASP A 227 -15.30 -15.05 4.51
CA ASP A 227 -14.42 -16.18 4.24
C ASP A 227 -12.95 -15.75 4.12
N ILE A 228 -12.68 -14.65 3.43
CA ILE A 228 -11.32 -14.05 3.34
C ILE A 228 -10.84 -13.57 4.72
N ASN A 229 -11.70 -12.89 5.49
CA ASN A 229 -11.34 -12.40 6.81
C ASN A 229 -11.02 -13.54 7.79
N GLU A 230 -11.74 -14.66 7.70
CA GLU A 230 -11.46 -15.87 8.49
C GLU A 230 -10.09 -16.45 8.11
N ALA A 231 -9.81 -16.61 6.81
CA ALA A 231 -8.52 -17.09 6.32
C ALA A 231 -7.34 -16.16 6.66
N LEU A 232 -7.56 -14.86 6.80
CA LEU A 232 -6.53 -13.90 7.22
C LEU A 232 -6.13 -14.02 8.70
N LEU A 233 -6.91 -14.74 9.51
CA LEU A 233 -6.62 -14.96 10.94
C LEU A 233 -5.78 -16.23 11.17
N GLU A 234 -5.64 -17.11 10.18
CA GLU A 234 -4.83 -18.33 10.21
C GLU A 234 -3.35 -18.05 9.86
#